data_f3e7336a43a5276f5899811818088cd8
#
_entry.id   f3e7336a43a5276f5899811818088cd8
#
_cell.length_a   1.000
_cell.length_b   1.000
_cell.length_c   1.000
_cell.angle_alpha   90.00
_cell.angle_beta   90.00
_cell.angle_gamma   90.00
#
_symmetry.space_group_name_H-M   'P 1'
#
loop_
_entity.id
_entity.type
_entity.pdbx_description
1 polymer ?
#
loop_
_entity_poly.entity_id
_entity_poly.type
_entity_poly.pdbx_seq_one_letter_code
_entity_poly.pdbx_strand_id
1 'polypeptide(L)'
;MKRISLFTFFIFLGIAGCMAQVSGEKIEKVYVAFKTHLDVGFTDLSSVVTERYVHDFIPKAIEVSERLRADGFGDRYVWTTGSWLIWKYLRTASPEAVKQLEEAIGRGDIVWNSVPYTVESETMTRELFETCLLLSKRLDKKYNKQTIAAKMTDVPGHTRSIIDPMYDAGIRLLHVGINSACPLPSVPTFCR
;
A
#
# COMPACT_ATOMS: atom_id res chain seq x y z
N MET A 1 4.16 14.99 66.31
CA MET A 1 4.34 15.53 64.98
C MET A 1 5.49 14.84 64.23
N LYS A 2 5.48 13.52 63.98
CA LYS A 2 6.56 12.80 63.22
C LYS A 2 6.08 11.60 62.38
N ARG A 3 4.81 11.58 61.99
CA ARG A 3 4.30 10.44 61.19
C ARG A 3 3.88 10.77 59.73
N ILE A 4 4.00 12.04 59.31
CA ILE A 4 3.58 12.45 57.95
C ILE A 4 4.73 12.32 56.93
N SER A 5 5.98 12.29 57.41
CA SER A 5 7.18 12.29 56.51
C SER A 5 7.47 10.95 55.80
N LEU A 6 6.99 9.83 56.34
CA LEU A 6 7.28 8.52 55.76
C LEU A 6 6.34 8.16 54.59
N PHE A 7 5.09 8.62 54.65
CA PHE A 7 4.09 8.34 53.63
C PHE A 7 4.31 9.16 52.35
N THR A 8 4.82 10.39 52.51
CA THR A 8 5.13 11.26 51.35
C THR A 8 6.38 10.77 50.59
N PHE A 9 7.32 10.14 51.30
CA PHE A 9 8.52 9.59 50.65
C PHE A 9 8.22 8.35 49.80
N PHE A 10 7.29 7.50 50.21
CA PHE A 10 6.88 6.34 49.42
C PHE A 10 6.04 6.71 48.19
N ILE A 11 5.29 7.81 48.22
CA ILE A 11 4.55 8.30 47.05
C ILE A 11 5.49 8.88 46.01
N PHE A 12 6.58 9.54 46.41
CA PHE A 12 7.59 10.03 45.46
C PHE A 12 8.42 8.90 44.82
N LEU A 13 8.69 7.80 45.54
CA LEU A 13 9.39 6.65 44.99
C LEU A 13 8.50 5.87 43.98
N GLY A 14 7.16 5.85 44.17
CA GLY A 14 6.24 5.20 43.29
C GLY A 14 6.04 5.93 41.94
N ILE A 15 6.23 7.25 41.93
CA ILE A 15 6.08 8.05 40.70
C ILE A 15 7.37 8.02 39.87
N ALA A 16 8.54 7.87 40.49
CA ALA A 16 9.82 7.76 39.78
C ALA A 16 9.99 6.41 39.01
N GLY A 17 9.21 5.36 39.36
CA GLY A 17 9.27 4.05 38.73
C GLY A 17 8.39 3.90 37.49
N CYS A 18 7.55 4.87 37.15
CA CYS A 18 6.62 4.79 36.03
C CYS A 18 7.03 5.64 34.82
N MET A 19 8.25 6.15 34.79
CA MET A 19 8.87 6.58 33.56
C MET A 19 9.31 5.30 32.84
N ALA A 20 8.41 4.70 32.09
CA ALA A 20 8.78 3.70 31.11
C ALA A 20 9.87 4.35 30.25
N GLN A 21 11.09 3.87 30.40
CA GLN A 21 12.16 4.12 29.46
C GLN A 21 11.65 3.56 28.14
N VAL A 22 11.02 4.39 27.34
CA VAL A 22 10.93 4.16 25.91
C VAL A 22 12.40 4.10 25.52
N SER A 23 12.93 2.91 25.36
CA SER A 23 14.23 2.70 24.73
C SER A 23 14.08 3.37 23.37
N GLY A 24 14.62 4.58 23.27
CA GLY A 24 14.61 5.34 22.05
C GLY A 24 15.51 4.64 21.05
N GLU A 25 15.02 3.56 20.46
CA GLU A 25 15.62 3.03 19.24
C GLU A 25 15.63 4.19 18.25
N LYS A 26 16.82 4.63 17.91
CA LYS A 26 17.02 5.72 16.96
C LYS A 26 16.42 5.29 15.63
N ILE A 27 15.41 6.01 15.15
CA ILE A 27 14.88 5.79 13.81
C ILE A 27 16.02 6.10 12.82
N GLU A 28 16.54 5.07 12.19
CA GLU A 28 17.64 5.20 11.23
C GLU A 28 17.12 5.46 9.80
N LYS A 29 15.90 4.97 9.47
CA LYS A 29 15.38 5.08 8.13
C LYS A 29 13.85 5.13 8.12
N VAL A 30 13.32 6.04 7.29
CA VAL A 30 11.88 6.16 7.02
C VAL A 30 11.63 5.87 5.55
N TYR A 31 10.74 4.94 5.27
CA TYR A 31 10.26 4.65 3.92
C TYR A 31 8.91 5.31 3.70
N VAL A 32 8.80 6.14 2.67
CA VAL A 32 7.55 6.77 2.26
C VAL A 32 7.08 6.14 0.97
N ALA A 33 5.92 5.47 1.00
CA ALA A 33 5.31 4.85 -0.17
C ALA A 33 4.09 5.65 -0.63
N PHE A 34 4.17 6.26 -1.82
CA PHE A 34 3.03 6.91 -2.45
C PHE A 34 2.14 5.87 -3.11
N LYS A 35 0.90 5.80 -2.68
CA LYS A 35 -0.05 4.78 -3.11
C LYS A 35 -1.40 5.38 -3.46
N THR A 36 -2.14 4.67 -4.30
CA THR A 36 -3.53 4.98 -4.64
C THR A 36 -4.48 4.15 -3.77
N HIS A 37 -5.54 4.80 -3.29
CA HIS A 37 -6.77 4.14 -2.90
C HIS A 37 -7.78 4.36 -4.03
N LEU A 38 -8.27 3.28 -4.63
CA LEU A 38 -9.17 3.31 -5.78
C LEU A 38 -10.56 2.82 -5.36
N ASP A 39 -11.48 3.76 -5.21
CA ASP A 39 -12.91 3.49 -5.08
C ASP A 39 -13.56 3.49 -6.45
N VAL A 40 -13.88 2.32 -6.97
CA VAL A 40 -14.58 2.20 -8.25
C VAL A 40 -16.08 2.15 -8.01
N GLY A 41 -16.77 3.23 -8.39
CA GLY A 41 -18.22 3.31 -8.28
C GLY A 41 -18.76 3.74 -6.91
N PHE A 42 -17.90 4.21 -5.98
CA PHE A 42 -18.30 4.72 -4.67
C PHE A 42 -18.48 6.25 -4.69
N THR A 43 -17.48 6.97 -5.18
CA THR A 43 -17.49 8.46 -5.22
C THR A 43 -18.22 9.00 -6.45
N ASP A 44 -18.34 8.18 -7.50
CA ASP A 44 -19.02 8.50 -8.75
C ASP A 44 -19.30 7.19 -9.52
N LEU A 45 -19.88 7.25 -10.72
CA LEU A 45 -20.00 6.08 -11.59
C LEU A 45 -18.62 5.49 -11.89
N SER A 46 -18.52 4.17 -11.94
CA SER A 46 -17.24 3.47 -12.15
C SER A 46 -16.52 3.89 -13.44
N SER A 47 -17.27 4.20 -14.50
CA SER A 47 -16.72 4.75 -15.73
C SER A 47 -16.08 6.12 -15.50
N VAL A 48 -16.76 7.03 -14.79
CA VAL A 48 -16.27 8.38 -14.49
C VAL A 48 -15.01 8.33 -13.64
N VAL A 49 -15.01 7.51 -12.58
CA VAL A 49 -13.81 7.32 -11.74
C VAL A 49 -12.66 6.79 -12.58
N THR A 50 -12.89 5.77 -13.40
CA THR A 50 -11.86 5.18 -14.25
C THR A 50 -11.28 6.19 -15.24
N GLU A 51 -12.12 7.00 -15.88
CA GLU A 51 -11.69 8.04 -16.82
C GLU A 51 -10.81 9.11 -16.14
N ARG A 52 -11.14 9.50 -14.90
CA ARG A 52 -10.27 10.40 -14.10
C ARG A 52 -8.88 9.80 -13.89
N TYR A 53 -8.79 8.50 -13.57
CA TYR A 53 -7.48 7.85 -13.41
C TYR A 53 -6.70 7.82 -14.72
N VAL A 54 -7.37 7.54 -15.82
CA VAL A 54 -6.72 7.41 -17.15
C VAL A 54 -6.27 8.78 -17.67
N HIS A 55 -7.10 9.83 -17.52
CA HIS A 55 -6.84 11.12 -18.15
C HIS A 55 -6.18 12.16 -17.23
N ASP A 56 -6.30 12.00 -15.89
CA ASP A 56 -5.77 12.99 -14.96
C ASP A 56 -4.68 12.41 -14.05
N PHE A 57 -4.99 11.37 -13.26
CA PHE A 57 -4.12 10.97 -12.17
C PHE A 57 -2.86 10.21 -12.62
N ILE A 58 -2.96 9.31 -13.59
CA ILE A 58 -1.80 8.60 -14.13
C ILE A 58 -0.88 9.57 -14.89
N PRO A 59 -1.37 10.41 -15.82
CA PRO A 59 -0.55 11.45 -16.46
C PRO A 59 0.12 12.38 -15.44
N LYS A 60 -0.61 12.80 -14.40
CA LYS A 60 -0.05 13.65 -13.34
C LYS A 60 1.04 12.97 -12.53
N ALA A 61 0.88 11.68 -12.21
CA ALA A 61 1.89 10.92 -11.51
C ALA A 61 3.19 10.80 -12.35
N ILE A 62 3.06 10.62 -13.66
CA ILE A 62 4.19 10.59 -14.58
C ILE A 62 4.88 11.96 -14.62
N GLU A 63 4.13 13.05 -14.79
CA GLU A 63 4.65 14.43 -14.79
C GLU A 63 5.42 14.75 -13.50
N VAL A 64 4.86 14.40 -12.33
CA VAL A 64 5.52 14.64 -11.03
C VAL A 64 6.83 13.87 -10.94
N SER A 65 6.85 12.60 -11.39
CA SER A 65 8.07 11.78 -11.38
C SER A 65 9.16 12.38 -12.27
N GLU A 66 8.79 12.84 -13.45
CA GLU A 66 9.72 13.46 -14.41
C GLU A 66 10.26 14.80 -13.89
N ARG A 67 9.41 15.63 -13.31
CA ARG A 67 9.82 16.91 -12.72
C ARG A 67 10.83 16.70 -11.60
N LEU A 68 10.57 15.79 -10.64
CA LEU A 68 11.50 15.52 -9.55
C LEU A 68 12.83 14.95 -10.01
N ARG A 69 12.85 14.20 -11.12
CA ARG A 69 14.12 13.77 -11.74
C ARG A 69 14.90 14.95 -12.34
N ALA A 70 14.18 15.86 -12.98
CA ALA A 70 14.80 17.03 -13.64
C ALA A 70 15.37 18.03 -12.64
N ASP A 71 14.81 18.13 -11.44
CA ASP A 71 15.26 19.05 -10.39
C ASP A 71 16.66 18.72 -9.82
N GLY A 72 17.21 17.55 -10.10
CA GLY A 72 18.59 17.17 -9.77
C GLY A 72 18.91 16.94 -8.29
N PHE A 73 17.92 17.00 -7.40
CA PHE A 73 18.09 16.76 -5.96
C PHE A 73 18.22 15.28 -5.58
N GLY A 74 18.07 14.35 -6.54
CA GLY A 74 18.12 12.92 -6.30
C GLY A 74 16.84 12.32 -5.72
N ASP A 75 15.83 13.13 -5.46
CA ASP A 75 14.53 12.68 -5.00
C ASP A 75 13.78 11.93 -6.09
N ARG A 76 13.02 10.94 -5.68
CA ARG A 76 12.20 10.13 -6.59
C ARG A 76 10.78 10.03 -6.08
N TYR A 77 9.84 10.24 -6.99
CA TYR A 77 8.45 9.91 -6.77
C TYR A 77 8.13 8.58 -7.46
N VAL A 78 7.78 7.56 -6.67
CA VAL A 78 7.32 6.27 -7.19
C VAL A 78 5.86 6.10 -6.80
N TRP A 79 5.00 6.07 -7.81
CA TRP A 79 3.57 5.89 -7.59
C TRP A 79 3.18 4.42 -7.68
N THR A 80 2.49 3.93 -6.63
CA THR A 80 2.07 2.54 -6.53
C THR A 80 0.55 2.43 -6.66
N THR A 81 0.08 1.53 -7.52
CA THR A 81 -1.35 1.27 -7.72
C THR A 81 -1.67 -0.22 -7.81
N GLY A 82 -2.96 -0.57 -7.88
CA GLY A 82 -3.39 -1.93 -8.18
C GLY A 82 -3.11 -2.30 -9.64
N SER A 83 -2.85 -3.57 -9.89
CA SER A 83 -2.49 -4.05 -11.23
C SER A 83 -3.57 -3.85 -12.29
N TRP A 84 -4.86 -3.81 -11.88
CA TRP A 84 -5.97 -3.59 -12.80
C TRP A 84 -5.94 -2.20 -13.44
N LEU A 85 -5.58 -1.17 -12.70
CA LEU A 85 -5.57 0.19 -13.23
C LEU A 85 -4.50 0.36 -14.32
N ILE A 86 -3.33 -0.26 -14.15
CA ILE A 86 -2.30 -0.32 -15.19
C ILE A 86 -2.81 -1.06 -16.42
N TRP A 87 -3.41 -2.23 -16.22
CA TRP A 87 -3.99 -3.01 -17.30
C TRP A 87 -5.07 -2.24 -18.06
N LYS A 88 -5.95 -1.53 -17.33
CA LYS A 88 -7.02 -0.73 -17.93
C LYS A 88 -6.44 0.41 -18.78
N TYR A 89 -5.47 1.14 -18.23
CA TYR A 89 -4.80 2.23 -18.97
C TYR A 89 -4.17 1.75 -20.27
N LEU A 90 -3.44 0.65 -20.24
CA LEU A 90 -2.81 0.06 -21.44
C LEU A 90 -3.80 -0.34 -22.54
N ARG A 91 -5.07 -0.48 -22.21
CA ARG A 91 -6.13 -0.88 -23.16
C ARG A 91 -6.99 0.27 -23.64
N THR A 92 -7.02 1.38 -22.96
CA THR A 92 -7.96 2.48 -23.23
C THR A 92 -7.31 3.82 -23.51
N ALA A 93 -6.08 4.04 -23.08
CA ALA A 93 -5.34 5.27 -23.37
C ALA A 93 -4.85 5.31 -24.84
N SER A 94 -4.49 6.52 -25.30
CA SER A 94 -3.91 6.67 -26.63
C SER A 94 -2.54 5.98 -26.73
N PRO A 95 -2.08 5.61 -27.95
CA PRO A 95 -0.75 5.01 -28.14
C PRO A 95 0.38 5.84 -27.52
N GLU A 96 0.30 7.17 -27.60
CA GLU A 96 1.29 8.10 -27.07
C GLU A 96 1.29 8.06 -25.53
N ALA A 97 0.12 8.04 -24.92
CA ALA A 97 -0.03 7.94 -23.47
C ALA A 97 0.44 6.58 -22.94
N VAL A 98 0.14 5.50 -23.66
CA VAL A 98 0.66 4.15 -23.36
C VAL A 98 2.19 4.14 -23.38
N LYS A 99 2.80 4.75 -24.39
CA LYS A 99 4.28 4.86 -24.49
C LYS A 99 4.86 5.59 -23.29
N GLN A 100 4.27 6.73 -22.87
CA GLN A 100 4.70 7.47 -21.68
C GLN A 100 4.60 6.62 -20.40
N LEU A 101 3.50 5.88 -20.25
CA LEU A 101 3.37 4.96 -19.13
C LEU A 101 4.43 3.86 -19.16
N GLU A 102 4.69 3.25 -20.31
CA GLU A 102 5.69 2.18 -20.46
C GLU A 102 7.11 2.69 -20.15
N GLU A 103 7.44 3.90 -20.55
CA GLU A 103 8.69 4.56 -20.19
C GLU A 103 8.79 4.80 -18.67
N ALA A 104 7.71 5.29 -18.03
CA ALA A 104 7.66 5.48 -16.59
C ALA A 104 7.77 4.15 -15.82
N ILE A 105 7.15 3.07 -16.31
CA ILE A 105 7.31 1.72 -15.77
C ILE A 105 8.77 1.26 -15.92
N GLY A 106 9.38 1.49 -17.07
CA GLY A 106 10.79 1.17 -17.33
C GLY A 106 11.73 1.83 -16.34
N ARG A 107 11.53 3.11 -16.08
CA ARG A 107 12.28 3.88 -15.09
C ARG A 107 11.98 3.49 -13.62
N GLY A 108 10.88 2.78 -13.38
CA GLY A 108 10.41 2.41 -12.03
C GLY A 108 9.70 3.55 -11.30
N ASP A 109 9.13 4.51 -12.01
CA ASP A 109 8.36 5.62 -11.45
C ASP A 109 6.90 5.22 -11.20
N ILE A 110 6.40 4.30 -12.01
CA ILE A 110 5.08 3.68 -11.85
C ILE A 110 5.27 2.19 -11.58
N VAL A 111 4.68 1.72 -10.50
CA VAL A 111 4.72 0.31 -10.09
C VAL A 111 3.33 -0.16 -9.67
N TRP A 112 3.13 -1.47 -9.59
CA TRP A 112 1.88 -2.07 -9.14
C TRP A 112 2.11 -3.05 -8.00
N ASN A 113 1.06 -3.28 -7.22
CA ASN A 113 0.98 -4.37 -6.28
C ASN A 113 0.25 -5.59 -6.90
N SER A 114 0.33 -6.73 -6.24
CA SER A 114 -0.13 -8.00 -6.81
C SER A 114 -1.65 -8.11 -6.97
N VAL A 115 -2.43 -7.40 -6.16
CA VAL A 115 -3.89 -7.42 -6.28
C VAL A 115 -4.36 -6.38 -7.29
N PRO A 116 -5.44 -6.65 -8.04
CA PRO A 116 -5.92 -5.74 -9.07
C PRO A 116 -6.42 -4.41 -8.50
N TYR A 117 -7.12 -4.47 -7.40
CA TYR A 117 -7.67 -3.40 -6.57
C TYR A 117 -7.97 -3.96 -5.18
N THR A 118 -8.53 -3.18 -4.27
CA THR A 118 -9.02 -3.66 -2.99
C THR A 118 -10.20 -4.64 -3.21
N VAL A 119 -10.14 -5.82 -2.61
CA VAL A 119 -11.15 -6.88 -2.77
C VAL A 119 -11.67 -7.35 -1.43
N GLU A 120 -12.95 -7.72 -1.39
CA GLU A 120 -13.58 -8.40 -0.25
C GLU A 120 -13.22 -9.88 -0.28
N SER A 121 -12.08 -10.22 0.33
CA SER A 121 -11.51 -11.57 0.26
C SER A 121 -12.40 -12.64 0.92
N GLU A 122 -13.25 -12.25 1.86
CA GLU A 122 -14.18 -13.16 2.56
C GLU A 122 -15.33 -13.64 1.66
N THR A 123 -15.63 -12.90 0.59
CA THR A 123 -16.70 -13.24 -0.37
C THR A 123 -16.17 -13.94 -1.62
N MET A 124 -14.87 -14.19 -1.69
CA MET A 124 -14.21 -14.81 -2.84
C MET A 124 -13.92 -16.29 -2.63
N THR A 125 -14.05 -17.08 -3.71
CA THR A 125 -13.44 -18.40 -3.71
C THR A 125 -11.92 -18.28 -3.87
N ARG A 126 -11.19 -19.33 -3.50
CA ARG A 126 -9.74 -19.40 -3.68
C ARG A 126 -9.34 -19.18 -5.15
N GLU A 127 -10.01 -19.84 -6.07
CA GLU A 127 -9.74 -19.77 -7.51
C GLU A 127 -9.97 -18.35 -8.06
N LEU A 128 -11.00 -17.64 -7.57
CA LEU A 128 -11.24 -16.26 -7.95
C LEU A 128 -10.12 -15.35 -7.46
N PHE A 129 -9.67 -15.53 -6.21
CA PHE A 129 -8.56 -14.77 -5.66
C PHE A 129 -7.25 -15.04 -6.41
N GLU A 130 -6.93 -16.31 -6.70
CA GLU A 130 -5.78 -16.68 -7.53
C GLU A 130 -5.84 -16.04 -8.93
N THR A 131 -7.04 -16.00 -9.54
CA THR A 131 -7.26 -15.31 -10.81
C THR A 131 -6.95 -13.82 -10.72
N CYS A 132 -7.30 -13.17 -9.62
CA CYS A 132 -6.94 -11.76 -9.39
C CYS A 132 -5.42 -11.54 -9.40
N LEU A 133 -4.64 -12.47 -8.85
CA LEU A 133 -3.18 -12.37 -8.83
C LEU A 133 -2.54 -12.54 -10.21
N LEU A 134 -3.20 -13.25 -11.13
CA LEU A 134 -2.66 -13.48 -12.48
C LEU A 134 -2.46 -12.18 -13.27
N LEU A 135 -3.22 -11.12 -12.96
CA LEU A 135 -3.10 -9.86 -13.68
C LEU A 135 -1.73 -9.21 -13.46
N SER A 136 -1.29 -9.14 -12.21
CA SER A 136 0.04 -8.63 -11.89
C SER A 136 1.15 -9.50 -12.50
N LYS A 137 0.98 -10.82 -12.51
CA LYS A 137 1.93 -11.75 -13.13
C LYS A 137 2.05 -11.54 -14.64
N ARG A 138 0.96 -11.22 -15.33
CA ARG A 138 1.00 -10.87 -16.76
C ARG A 138 1.74 -9.57 -17.00
N LEU A 139 1.54 -8.56 -16.16
CA LEU A 139 2.28 -7.31 -16.22
C LEU A 139 3.77 -7.54 -15.90
N ASP A 140 4.08 -8.31 -14.87
CA ASP A 140 5.45 -8.67 -14.50
C ASP A 140 6.17 -9.32 -15.67
N LYS A 141 5.53 -10.30 -16.33
CA LYS A 141 6.09 -10.97 -17.51
C LYS A 141 6.30 -9.98 -18.66
N LYS A 142 5.33 -9.08 -18.92
CA LYS A 142 5.44 -8.10 -20.02
C LYS A 142 6.59 -7.13 -19.80
N TYR A 143 6.81 -6.67 -18.58
CA TYR A 143 7.77 -5.60 -18.27
C TYR A 143 9.05 -6.11 -17.57
N ASN A 144 9.25 -7.43 -17.51
CA ASN A 144 10.38 -8.04 -16.80
C ASN A 144 10.52 -7.50 -15.35
N LYS A 145 9.42 -7.52 -14.61
CA LYS A 145 9.34 -7.11 -13.20
C LYS A 145 9.00 -8.31 -12.32
N GLN A 146 9.17 -8.14 -11.01
CA GLN A 146 8.78 -9.12 -10.01
C GLN A 146 8.01 -8.42 -8.89
N THR A 147 6.70 -8.58 -8.87
CA THR A 147 5.85 -8.06 -7.80
C THR A 147 5.87 -9.01 -6.62
N ILE A 148 6.34 -8.53 -5.47
CA ILE A 148 6.44 -9.28 -4.21
C ILE A 148 5.52 -8.75 -3.12
N ALA A 149 4.75 -7.71 -3.39
CA ALA A 149 3.91 -7.03 -2.42
C ALA A 149 2.45 -6.96 -2.86
N ALA A 150 1.57 -7.08 -1.90
CA ALA A 150 0.14 -6.82 -2.01
C ALA A 150 -0.27 -5.66 -1.10
N LYS A 151 -1.27 -4.90 -1.51
CA LYS A 151 -1.85 -3.84 -0.69
C LYS A 151 -3.37 -3.93 -0.73
N MET A 152 -3.97 -3.99 0.44
CA MET A 152 -5.41 -3.87 0.63
C MET A 152 -5.70 -2.84 1.70
N THR A 153 -6.59 -1.89 1.43
CA THR A 153 -6.98 -0.84 2.37
C THR A 153 -8.45 -0.59 2.28
N ASP A 154 -9.02 -0.11 3.38
CA ASP A 154 -10.42 0.29 3.46
C ASP A 154 -11.41 -0.87 3.25
N VAL A 155 -11.04 -2.05 3.71
CA VAL A 155 -11.88 -3.25 3.71
C VAL A 155 -12.18 -3.63 5.16
N PRO A 156 -13.41 -4.06 5.48
CA PRO A 156 -13.79 -4.47 6.83
C PRO A 156 -12.95 -5.60 7.42
N GLY A 157 -12.44 -6.49 6.58
CA GLY A 157 -11.60 -7.60 7.02
C GLY A 157 -11.03 -8.41 5.86
N HIS A 158 -10.15 -9.36 6.21
CA HIS A 158 -9.56 -10.28 5.27
C HIS A 158 -9.53 -11.69 5.85
N THR A 159 -9.87 -12.68 5.04
CA THR A 159 -9.72 -14.07 5.43
C THR A 159 -8.26 -14.51 5.39
N ARG A 160 -7.86 -15.39 6.31
CA ARG A 160 -6.52 -16.01 6.30
C ARG A 160 -6.27 -16.88 5.07
N SER A 161 -7.31 -17.37 4.41
CA SER A 161 -7.20 -18.23 3.22
C SER A 161 -6.50 -17.58 2.02
N ILE A 162 -6.31 -16.25 2.04
CA ILE A 162 -5.56 -15.54 0.98
C ILE A 162 -4.03 -15.69 1.12
N ILE A 163 -3.53 -16.11 2.28
CA ILE A 163 -2.08 -16.14 2.56
C ILE A 163 -1.39 -17.18 1.67
N ASP A 164 -1.91 -18.42 1.63
CA ASP A 164 -1.31 -19.50 0.84
C ASP A 164 -1.24 -19.15 -0.66
N PRO A 165 -2.36 -18.76 -1.33
CA PRO A 165 -2.29 -18.37 -2.73
C PRO A 165 -1.39 -17.15 -3.01
N MET A 166 -1.28 -16.21 -2.08
CA MET A 166 -0.30 -15.13 -2.22
C MET A 166 1.13 -15.64 -2.11
N TYR A 167 1.41 -16.52 -1.13
CA TYR A 167 2.73 -17.10 -0.97
C TYR A 167 3.14 -17.91 -2.21
N ASP A 168 2.25 -18.76 -2.73
CA ASP A 168 2.45 -19.53 -3.95
C ASP A 168 2.69 -18.64 -5.17
N ALA A 169 2.02 -17.48 -5.23
CA ALA A 169 2.26 -16.47 -6.24
C ALA A 169 3.55 -15.66 -6.03
N GLY A 170 4.36 -15.94 -5.03
CA GLY A 170 5.62 -15.24 -4.75
C GLY A 170 5.46 -13.90 -4.02
N ILE A 171 4.29 -13.62 -3.44
CA ILE A 171 4.06 -12.43 -2.62
C ILE A 171 4.62 -12.67 -1.22
N ARG A 172 5.36 -11.69 -0.70
CA ARG A 172 6.08 -11.79 0.60
C ARG A 172 5.72 -10.66 1.56
N LEU A 173 5.00 -9.65 1.08
CA LEU A 173 4.53 -8.52 1.88
C LEU A 173 3.06 -8.27 1.59
N LEU A 174 2.23 -8.22 2.63
CA LEU A 174 0.87 -7.75 2.58
C LEU A 174 0.73 -6.50 3.46
N HIS A 175 0.44 -5.36 2.84
CA HIS A 175 0.04 -4.16 3.55
C HIS A 175 -1.48 -4.18 3.73
N VAL A 176 -1.91 -4.20 4.98
CA VAL A 176 -3.33 -4.09 5.34
C VAL A 176 -3.58 -2.73 5.96
N GLY A 177 -4.49 -1.97 5.36
CA GLY A 177 -5.06 -0.76 5.94
C GLY A 177 -6.54 -1.00 6.19
N ILE A 178 -6.99 -0.79 7.40
CA ILE A 178 -8.38 -1.04 7.79
C ILE A 178 -9.29 0.14 7.40
N ASN A 179 -10.58 -0.14 7.26
CA ASN A 179 -11.62 0.86 7.30
C ASN A 179 -11.72 1.46 8.71
N SER A 180 -11.95 2.76 8.83
CA SER A 180 -11.99 3.46 10.12
C SER A 180 -13.08 2.95 11.08
N ALA A 181 -14.09 2.28 10.57
CA ALA A 181 -15.18 1.69 11.36
C ALA A 181 -14.89 0.25 11.83
N CYS A 182 -13.73 -0.32 11.47
CA CYS A 182 -13.41 -1.71 11.74
C CYS A 182 -12.27 -1.85 12.76
N PRO A 183 -12.28 -2.92 13.57
CA PRO A 183 -11.16 -3.20 14.48
C PRO A 183 -9.89 -3.56 13.72
N LEU A 184 -8.76 -3.28 14.35
CA LEU A 184 -7.46 -3.73 13.83
C LEU A 184 -7.44 -5.27 13.75
N PRO A 185 -6.88 -5.84 12.69
CA PRO A 185 -6.70 -7.28 12.61
C PRO A 185 -5.78 -7.76 13.75
N SER A 186 -6.14 -8.91 14.35
CA SER A 186 -5.32 -9.55 15.38
C SER A 186 -4.13 -10.27 14.77
N VAL A 187 -3.20 -9.49 14.24
CA VAL A 187 -1.92 -9.99 13.68
C VAL A 187 -0.79 -9.12 14.24
N PRO A 188 0.42 -9.66 14.41
CA PRO A 188 1.58 -8.84 14.75
C PRO A 188 1.78 -7.73 13.73
N THR A 189 2.22 -6.56 14.19
CA THR A 189 2.45 -5.39 13.32
C THR A 189 3.46 -5.70 12.21
N PHE A 190 4.43 -6.59 12.50
CA PHE A 190 5.31 -7.18 11.52
C PHE A 190 5.42 -8.68 11.78
N CYS A 191 5.02 -9.49 10.82
CA CYS A 191 5.26 -10.93 10.82
C CYS A 191 6.39 -11.25 9.83
N ARG A 192 7.37 -11.98 10.31
CA ARG A 192 8.39 -12.60 9.43
C ARG A 192 7.96 -13.99 9.04
#